data_c7b458ca829df2d4543f32f47465d20f
#
_entry.id   c7b458ca829df2d4543f32f47465d20f
#
_cell.length_a   1.000
_cell.length_b   1.000
_cell.length_c   1.000
_cell.angle_alpha   90.00
_cell.angle_beta   90.00
_cell.angle_gamma   90.00
#
_symmetry.space_group_name_H-M   'P 1'
#
loop_
_entity.id
_entity.type
_entity.pdbx_description
1 polymer ?
#
loop_
_entity_poly.entity_id
_entity_poly.type
_entity_poly.pdbx_seq_one_letter_code
_entity_poly.pdbx_strand_id
1 'polypeptide(L)'
;MKRLTITCLMLFAIHSAFAQTVLTKQLADWERAKTYTKEYLDAMPEEGYAYKPTPEIRSFAEQMDHIADANYAFISGASGKKSPMTSSAEKMPDQSKAAVTKVVIDSYDFVISSLKGMSEADMAKDVKIFNMDMKAGTAFEKAFEHQTHHRGQATVYIRMKGVKPPQEKLF
;
A
#
# COMPACT_ATOMS: atom_id res chain seq x y z
N MET A 1 31.12 -3.49 36.79
CA MET A 1 29.77 -2.94 36.60
C MET A 1 29.72 -1.83 35.52
N LYS A 2 30.56 -0.77 35.56
CA LYS A 2 30.52 0.33 34.56
C LYS A 2 30.72 -0.11 33.08
N ARG A 3 31.58 -1.12 32.79
CA ARG A 3 31.82 -1.62 31.43
C ARG A 3 30.61 -2.37 30.83
N LEU A 4 29.88 -3.11 31.65
CA LEU A 4 28.70 -3.86 31.23
C LEU A 4 27.53 -2.90 30.86
N THR A 5 27.38 -1.82 31.66
CA THR A 5 26.34 -0.80 31.41
C THR A 5 26.57 -0.04 30.08
N ILE A 6 27.85 0.27 29.77
CA ILE A 6 28.19 0.97 28.50
C ILE A 6 27.95 0.06 27.29
N THR A 7 28.27 -1.23 27.38
CA THR A 7 28.04 -2.19 26.31
C THR A 7 26.53 -2.37 26.03
N CYS A 8 25.70 -2.47 27.07
CA CYS A 8 24.24 -2.54 26.90
C CYS A 8 23.66 -1.27 26.29
N LEU A 9 24.14 -0.08 26.65
CA LEU A 9 23.72 1.20 26.08
C LEU A 9 24.10 1.33 24.60
N MET A 10 25.30 0.88 24.21
CA MET A 10 25.73 0.88 22.81
C MET A 10 24.91 -0.10 21.96
N LEU A 11 24.60 -1.30 22.43
CA LEU A 11 23.76 -2.27 21.74
C LEU A 11 22.34 -1.74 21.54
N PHE A 12 21.77 -1.08 22.53
CA PHE A 12 20.45 -0.46 22.44
C PHE A 12 20.43 0.68 21.41
N ALA A 13 21.44 1.55 21.41
CA ALA A 13 21.54 2.64 20.42
C ALA A 13 21.68 2.13 18.97
N ILE A 14 22.44 1.05 18.76
CA ILE A 14 22.59 0.44 17.42
C ILE A 14 21.27 -0.15 16.93
N HIS A 15 20.51 -0.85 17.79
CA HIS A 15 19.21 -1.40 17.42
C HIS A 15 18.21 -0.30 17.06
N SER A 16 18.14 0.77 17.82
CA SER A 16 17.25 1.90 17.56
C SER A 16 17.59 2.62 16.24
N ALA A 17 18.88 2.77 15.92
CA ALA A 17 19.30 3.38 14.67
C ALA A 17 18.96 2.50 13.43
N PHE A 18 19.11 1.18 13.55
CA PHE A 18 18.81 0.24 12.47
C PHE A 18 17.32 0.23 12.13
N ALA A 19 16.47 0.18 13.13
CA ALA A 19 15.04 0.10 12.94
C ALA A 19 14.44 1.44 12.47
N GLN A 20 14.96 2.59 12.93
CA GLN A 20 14.60 3.89 12.36
C GLN A 20 14.92 3.95 10.85
N THR A 21 15.97 3.28 10.39
CA THR A 21 16.32 3.17 8.99
C THR A 21 15.29 2.34 8.20
N VAL A 22 14.78 1.26 8.78
CA VAL A 22 13.76 0.39 8.14
C VAL A 22 12.45 1.14 7.95
N LEU A 23 11.93 1.81 8.99
CA LEU A 23 10.70 2.60 8.89
C LEU A 23 10.83 3.75 7.87
N THR A 24 11.98 4.44 7.87
CA THR A 24 12.25 5.53 6.92
C THR A 24 12.26 5.00 5.48
N LYS A 25 12.87 3.84 5.25
CA LYS A 25 12.88 3.19 3.94
C LYS A 25 11.47 2.78 3.50
N GLN A 26 10.71 2.14 4.35
CA GLN A 26 9.33 1.76 4.04
C GLN A 26 8.48 2.99 3.69
N LEU A 27 8.65 4.09 4.43
CA LEU A 27 7.94 5.33 4.15
C LEU A 27 8.28 5.88 2.75
N ALA A 28 9.57 5.94 2.39
CA ALA A 28 10.01 6.37 1.07
C ALA A 28 9.46 5.45 -0.05
N ASP A 29 9.45 4.14 0.19
CA ASP A 29 8.89 3.16 -0.75
C ASP A 29 7.38 3.38 -0.98
N TRP A 30 6.60 3.67 0.07
CA TRP A 30 5.18 3.95 -0.04
C TRP A 30 4.89 5.29 -0.73
N GLU A 31 5.66 6.35 -0.47
CA GLU A 31 5.54 7.64 -1.16
C GLU A 31 5.84 7.48 -2.67
N ARG A 32 6.89 6.74 -3.02
CA ARG A 32 7.20 6.38 -4.40
C ARG A 32 6.09 5.55 -5.04
N ALA A 33 5.58 4.53 -4.35
CA ALA A 33 4.50 3.68 -4.84
C ALA A 33 3.22 4.46 -5.09
N LYS A 34 2.86 5.42 -4.23
CA LYS A 34 1.74 6.34 -4.43
C LYS A 34 1.88 7.12 -5.73
N THR A 35 3.04 7.77 -5.92
CA THR A 35 3.33 8.55 -7.13
C THR A 35 3.27 7.69 -8.38
N TYR A 36 3.87 6.50 -8.33
CA TYR A 36 3.88 5.56 -9.45
C TYR A 36 2.49 5.03 -9.77
N THR A 37 1.67 4.73 -8.76
CA THR A 37 0.28 4.30 -8.98
C THR A 37 -0.58 5.43 -9.55
N LYS A 38 -0.35 6.68 -9.13
CA LYS A 38 -1.01 7.84 -9.72
C LYS A 38 -0.76 7.95 -11.22
N GLU A 39 0.46 7.68 -11.68
CA GLU A 39 0.80 7.68 -13.10
C GLU A 39 0.03 6.59 -13.89
N TYR A 40 -0.22 5.41 -13.28
CA TYR A 40 -1.08 4.38 -13.89
C TYR A 40 -2.52 4.84 -14.05
N LEU A 41 -3.07 5.47 -13.01
CA LEU A 41 -4.41 6.05 -13.03
C LEU A 41 -4.53 7.14 -14.09
N ASP A 42 -3.52 8.00 -14.21
CA ASP A 42 -3.49 9.09 -15.19
C ASP A 42 -3.37 8.56 -16.63
N ALA A 43 -2.55 7.54 -16.84
CA ALA A 43 -2.28 6.97 -18.17
C ALA A 43 -3.50 6.29 -18.78
N MET A 44 -4.36 5.64 -17.97
CA MET A 44 -5.59 5.03 -18.49
C MET A 44 -6.59 6.12 -18.91
N PRO A 45 -7.05 6.15 -20.17
CA PRO A 45 -8.11 7.06 -20.58
C PRO A 45 -9.43 6.76 -19.87
N GLU A 46 -10.32 7.75 -19.78
CA GLU A 46 -11.60 7.65 -19.06
C GLU A 46 -12.42 6.41 -19.48
N GLU A 47 -12.57 6.19 -20.79
CA GLU A 47 -13.29 5.05 -21.35
C GLU A 47 -12.61 3.69 -21.10
N GLY A 48 -11.38 3.71 -20.64
CA GLY A 48 -10.63 2.50 -20.27
C GLY A 48 -10.92 1.99 -18.85
N TYR A 49 -11.55 2.80 -18.00
CA TYR A 49 -11.81 2.42 -16.62
C TYR A 49 -12.79 1.24 -16.51
N ALA A 50 -13.80 1.18 -17.35
CA ALA A 50 -14.74 0.05 -17.41
C ALA A 50 -14.21 -1.16 -18.21
N TYR A 51 -13.01 -1.07 -18.82
CA TYR A 51 -12.49 -2.12 -19.66
C TYR A 51 -12.12 -3.38 -18.86
N LYS A 52 -12.61 -4.54 -19.34
CA LYS A 52 -12.27 -5.88 -18.87
C LYS A 52 -11.56 -6.64 -19.99
N PRO A 53 -10.35 -7.17 -19.78
CA PRO A 53 -9.69 -8.03 -20.78
C PRO A 53 -10.50 -9.29 -21.11
N THR A 54 -11.13 -9.90 -20.09
CA THR A 54 -12.12 -10.98 -20.24
C THR A 54 -13.28 -10.75 -19.26
N PRO A 55 -14.46 -11.34 -19.48
CA PRO A 55 -15.63 -11.12 -18.61
C PRO A 55 -15.41 -11.52 -17.15
N GLU A 56 -14.54 -12.51 -16.89
CA GLU A 56 -14.33 -13.12 -15.57
C GLU A 56 -13.43 -12.30 -14.67
N ILE A 57 -12.58 -11.43 -15.24
CA ILE A 57 -11.64 -10.64 -14.47
C ILE A 57 -12.17 -9.23 -14.20
N ARG A 58 -11.56 -8.56 -13.23
CA ARG A 58 -11.88 -7.18 -12.87
C ARG A 58 -11.76 -6.24 -14.06
N SER A 59 -12.57 -5.18 -14.08
CA SER A 59 -12.28 -4.00 -14.91
C SER A 59 -11.01 -3.30 -14.40
N PHE A 60 -10.48 -2.35 -15.18
CA PHE A 60 -9.37 -1.53 -14.73
C PHE A 60 -9.72 -0.77 -13.44
N ALA A 61 -10.91 -0.18 -13.36
CA ALA A 61 -11.41 0.49 -12.17
C ALA A 61 -11.43 -0.47 -10.96
N GLU A 62 -12.10 -1.62 -11.10
CA GLU A 62 -12.19 -2.64 -10.04
C GLU A 62 -10.78 -3.14 -9.63
N GLN A 63 -9.84 -3.25 -10.58
CA GLN A 63 -8.46 -3.66 -10.29
C GLN A 63 -7.71 -2.62 -9.45
N MET A 64 -7.91 -1.33 -9.73
CA MET A 64 -7.28 -0.26 -8.96
C MET A 64 -7.96 -0.09 -7.59
N ASP A 65 -9.28 -0.18 -7.53
CA ASP A 65 -10.04 -0.14 -6.28
C ASP A 65 -9.71 -1.29 -5.35
N HIS A 66 -9.39 -2.47 -5.90
CA HIS A 66 -8.90 -3.60 -5.11
C HIS A 66 -7.59 -3.31 -4.37
N ILE A 67 -6.72 -2.50 -4.96
CA ILE A 67 -5.53 -1.99 -4.25
C ILE A 67 -5.94 -1.15 -3.04
N ALA A 68 -6.93 -0.28 -3.20
CA ALA A 68 -7.42 0.56 -2.11
C ALA A 68 -8.05 -0.28 -0.98
N ASP A 69 -8.89 -1.24 -1.33
CA ASP A 69 -9.52 -2.15 -0.36
C ASP A 69 -8.47 -2.91 0.47
N ALA A 70 -7.44 -3.45 -0.19
CA ALA A 70 -6.35 -4.14 0.48
C ALA A 70 -5.52 -3.20 1.36
N ASN A 71 -5.17 -2.01 0.88
CA ASN A 71 -4.47 -1.01 1.66
C ASN A 71 -5.23 -0.69 2.96
N TYR A 72 -6.53 -0.41 2.87
CA TYR A 72 -7.35 -0.13 4.04
C TYR A 72 -7.45 -1.34 4.98
N ALA A 73 -7.67 -2.55 4.45
CA ALA A 73 -7.85 -3.75 5.26
C ALA A 73 -6.56 -4.13 6.02
N PHE A 74 -5.42 -4.23 5.33
CA PHE A 74 -4.14 -4.56 5.96
C PHE A 74 -3.74 -3.52 7.01
N ILE A 75 -3.83 -2.24 6.65
CA ILE A 75 -3.29 -1.18 7.50
C ILE A 75 -4.22 -0.86 8.67
N SER A 76 -5.52 -0.99 8.52
CA SER A 76 -6.44 -0.91 9.67
C SER A 76 -6.15 -2.01 10.69
N GLY A 77 -5.93 -3.25 10.23
CA GLY A 77 -5.57 -4.36 11.10
C GLY A 77 -4.19 -4.18 11.76
N ALA A 78 -3.21 -3.67 11.04
CA ALA A 78 -1.85 -3.47 11.53
C ALA A 78 -1.72 -2.30 12.50
N SER A 79 -2.37 -1.18 12.22
CA SER A 79 -2.22 0.07 12.98
C SER A 79 -3.30 0.28 14.05
N GLY A 80 -4.40 -0.48 13.99
CA GLY A 80 -5.59 -0.25 14.81
C GLY A 80 -6.40 0.98 14.41
N LYS A 81 -6.00 1.72 13.37
CA LYS A 81 -6.77 2.85 12.85
C LYS A 81 -7.99 2.35 12.08
N LYS A 82 -9.13 2.98 12.32
CA LYS A 82 -10.35 2.65 11.59
C LYS A 82 -10.22 3.05 10.11
N SER A 83 -10.57 2.13 9.21
CA SER A 83 -10.72 2.46 7.79
C SER A 83 -11.73 3.59 7.59
N PRO A 84 -11.47 4.57 6.72
CA PRO A 84 -12.46 5.56 6.32
C PRO A 84 -13.56 4.95 5.44
N MET A 85 -13.32 3.79 4.81
CA MET A 85 -14.30 3.09 3.98
C MET A 85 -15.20 2.19 4.84
N THR A 86 -16.51 2.26 4.58
CA THR A 86 -17.52 1.41 5.24
C THR A 86 -17.97 0.24 4.35
N SER A 87 -17.58 0.26 3.08
CA SER A 87 -17.83 -0.79 2.08
C SER A 87 -16.62 -0.89 1.15
N SER A 88 -16.56 -1.97 0.36
CA SER A 88 -15.50 -2.16 -0.64
C SER A 88 -15.52 -1.06 -1.69
N ALA A 89 -14.35 -0.55 -2.05
CA ALA A 89 -14.16 0.41 -3.14
C ALA A 89 -14.58 -0.21 -4.50
N GLU A 90 -14.29 -1.49 -4.72
CA GLU A 90 -14.74 -2.23 -5.92
C GLU A 90 -16.26 -2.19 -6.12
N LYS A 91 -17.04 -1.89 -5.07
CA LYS A 91 -18.51 -1.84 -5.09
C LYS A 91 -19.07 -0.41 -5.07
N MET A 92 -18.23 0.59 -5.20
CA MET A 92 -18.70 1.97 -5.29
C MET A 92 -19.59 2.15 -6.53
N PRO A 93 -20.71 2.90 -6.41
CA PRO A 93 -21.59 3.13 -7.57
C PRO A 93 -20.93 4.01 -8.64
N ASP A 94 -20.01 4.89 -8.25
CA ASP A 94 -19.24 5.74 -9.16
C ASP A 94 -17.85 5.13 -9.38
N GLN A 95 -17.64 4.57 -10.58
CA GLN A 95 -16.39 3.98 -11.05
C GLN A 95 -15.71 4.88 -12.11
N SER A 96 -16.01 6.18 -12.10
CA SER A 96 -15.33 7.15 -12.96
C SER A 96 -13.84 7.27 -12.61
N LYS A 97 -13.04 7.71 -13.56
CA LYS A 97 -11.61 7.99 -13.36
C LYS A 97 -11.37 8.88 -12.14
N ALA A 98 -12.19 9.90 -11.95
CA ALA A 98 -12.07 10.83 -10.83
C ALA A 98 -12.31 10.13 -9.48
N ALA A 99 -13.40 9.36 -9.36
CA ALA A 99 -13.77 8.65 -8.14
C ALA A 99 -12.74 7.57 -7.77
N VAL A 100 -12.37 6.73 -8.73
CA VAL A 100 -11.35 5.67 -8.56
C VAL A 100 -9.99 6.29 -8.20
N THR A 101 -9.56 7.32 -8.92
CA THR A 101 -8.29 8.00 -8.60
C THR A 101 -8.29 8.52 -7.17
N LYS A 102 -9.39 9.16 -6.75
CA LYS A 102 -9.50 9.70 -5.41
C LYS A 102 -9.36 8.60 -4.35
N VAL A 103 -10.16 7.54 -4.42
CA VAL A 103 -10.17 6.50 -3.38
C VAL A 103 -8.84 5.74 -3.32
N VAL A 104 -8.24 5.47 -4.48
CA VAL A 104 -6.92 4.80 -4.54
C VAL A 104 -5.86 5.67 -3.89
N ILE A 105 -5.75 6.95 -4.26
CA ILE A 105 -4.72 7.84 -3.69
C ILE A 105 -4.96 8.08 -2.20
N ASP A 106 -6.19 8.27 -1.76
CA ASP A 106 -6.54 8.38 -0.34
C ASP A 106 -6.11 7.13 0.45
N SER A 107 -6.18 5.93 -0.16
CA SER A 107 -5.73 4.70 0.50
C SER A 107 -4.23 4.68 0.75
N TYR A 108 -3.42 5.20 -0.19
CA TYR A 108 -1.98 5.38 0.04
C TYR A 108 -1.68 6.42 1.12
N ASP A 109 -2.44 7.52 1.17
CA ASP A 109 -2.31 8.51 2.24
C ASP A 109 -2.65 7.92 3.60
N PHE A 110 -3.65 7.05 3.67
CA PHE A 110 -3.96 6.30 4.88
C PHE A 110 -2.80 5.41 5.33
N VAL A 111 -2.17 4.66 4.41
CA VAL A 111 -0.98 3.84 4.70
C VAL A 111 0.16 4.72 5.22
N ILE A 112 0.51 5.76 4.47
CA ILE A 112 1.63 6.66 4.78
C ILE A 112 1.42 7.34 6.14
N SER A 113 0.23 7.87 6.39
CA SER A 113 -0.09 8.52 7.67
C SER A 113 -0.11 7.53 8.84
N SER A 114 -0.50 6.30 8.57
CA SER A 114 -0.46 5.24 9.59
C SER A 114 0.98 4.87 9.93
N LEU A 115 1.81 4.64 8.92
CA LEU A 115 3.22 4.29 9.09
C LEU A 115 3.99 5.40 9.83
N LYS A 116 3.74 6.67 9.51
CA LYS A 116 4.33 7.83 10.23
C LYS A 116 3.99 7.86 11.73
N GLY A 117 2.87 7.30 12.11
CA GLY A 117 2.41 7.25 13.50
C GLY A 117 2.82 5.99 14.26
N MET A 118 3.54 5.05 13.64
CA MET A 118 3.95 3.79 14.26
C MET A 118 5.40 3.84 14.73
N SER A 119 5.62 3.26 15.90
CA SER A 119 6.94 2.97 16.44
C SER A 119 7.39 1.56 16.06
N GLU A 120 8.66 1.25 16.29
CA GLU A 120 9.20 -0.11 16.16
C GLU A 120 8.46 -1.12 17.05
N ALA A 121 8.12 -0.71 18.26
CA ALA A 121 7.38 -1.53 19.19
C ALA A 121 5.97 -1.83 18.65
N ASP A 122 5.35 -0.88 17.95
CA ASP A 122 4.07 -1.11 17.28
C ASP A 122 4.22 -2.08 16.11
N MET A 123 5.28 -1.95 15.30
CA MET A 123 5.56 -2.86 14.19
C MET A 123 5.83 -4.31 14.64
N ALA A 124 6.33 -4.48 15.86
CA ALA A 124 6.60 -5.80 16.44
C ALA A 124 5.38 -6.46 17.11
N LYS A 125 4.23 -5.78 17.24
CA LYS A 125 3.01 -6.34 17.83
C LYS A 125 2.43 -7.45 16.98
N ASP A 126 1.87 -8.46 17.65
CA ASP A 126 1.08 -9.48 17.00
C ASP A 126 -0.31 -8.93 16.65
N VAL A 127 -0.72 -9.14 15.42
CA VAL A 127 -2.02 -8.74 14.87
C VAL A 127 -2.66 -9.90 14.11
N LYS A 128 -3.98 -9.87 13.96
CA LYS A 128 -4.72 -10.85 13.16
C LYS A 128 -5.39 -10.16 11.98
N ILE A 129 -5.03 -10.55 10.77
CA ILE A 129 -5.56 -9.99 9.53
C ILE A 129 -5.97 -11.14 8.62
N PHE A 130 -7.20 -11.12 8.10
CA PHE A 130 -7.78 -12.21 7.29
C PHE A 130 -7.66 -13.60 7.95
N ASN A 131 -7.84 -13.67 9.28
CA ASN A 131 -7.65 -14.87 10.10
C ASN A 131 -6.20 -15.42 10.15
N MET A 132 -5.21 -14.66 9.70
CA MET A 132 -3.79 -15.00 9.80
C MET A 132 -3.11 -14.17 10.90
N ASP A 133 -2.36 -14.84 11.76
CA ASP A 133 -1.55 -14.19 12.78
C ASP A 133 -0.21 -13.76 12.17
N MET A 134 0.18 -12.50 12.39
CA MET A 134 1.44 -11.95 11.87
C MET A 134 1.88 -10.75 12.70
N LYS A 135 3.11 -10.26 12.48
CA LYS A 135 3.54 -8.97 13.03
C LYS A 135 2.91 -7.82 12.23
N ALA A 136 2.64 -6.70 12.91
CA ALA A 136 2.11 -5.50 12.25
C ALA A 136 3.03 -5.03 11.09
N GLY A 137 4.36 -5.06 11.29
CA GLY A 137 5.33 -4.77 10.23
C GLY A 137 5.18 -5.66 9.01
N THR A 138 4.96 -6.96 9.21
CA THR A 138 4.71 -7.93 8.13
C THR A 138 3.43 -7.58 7.36
N ALA A 139 2.40 -7.06 8.03
CA ALA A 139 1.19 -6.63 7.34
C ALA A 139 1.45 -5.45 6.37
N PHE A 140 2.30 -4.49 6.74
CA PHE A 140 2.74 -3.42 5.84
C PHE A 140 3.53 -3.96 4.64
N GLU A 141 4.39 -4.96 4.85
CA GLU A 141 5.14 -5.63 3.77
C GLU A 141 4.18 -6.37 2.82
N LYS A 142 3.19 -7.10 3.35
CA LYS A 142 2.18 -7.79 2.54
C LYS A 142 1.28 -6.83 1.77
N ALA A 143 0.89 -5.71 2.35
CA ALA A 143 0.17 -4.66 1.64
C ALA A 143 1.02 -4.08 0.49
N PHE A 144 2.32 -3.88 0.70
CA PHE A 144 3.23 -3.39 -0.34
C PHE A 144 3.42 -4.40 -1.47
N GLU A 145 3.59 -5.67 -1.15
CA GLU A 145 3.64 -6.77 -2.14
C GLU A 145 2.34 -6.83 -2.96
N HIS A 146 1.18 -6.75 -2.29
CA HIS A 146 -0.13 -6.81 -2.91
C HIS A 146 -0.37 -5.65 -3.90
N GLN A 147 -0.10 -4.40 -3.50
CA GLN A 147 -0.25 -3.26 -4.41
C GLN A 147 0.68 -3.35 -5.62
N THR A 148 1.91 -3.86 -5.43
CA THR A 148 2.86 -4.07 -6.52
C THR A 148 2.36 -5.10 -7.52
N HIS A 149 1.80 -6.22 -7.02
CA HIS A 149 1.21 -7.28 -7.84
C HIS A 149 0.05 -6.74 -8.71
N HIS A 150 -0.91 -6.04 -8.11
CA HIS A 150 -2.08 -5.54 -8.82
C HIS A 150 -1.75 -4.37 -9.77
N ARG A 151 -0.82 -3.49 -9.40
CA ARG A 151 -0.32 -2.46 -10.32
C ARG A 151 0.38 -3.09 -11.53
N GLY A 152 1.17 -4.15 -11.32
CA GLY A 152 1.78 -4.91 -12.41
C GLY A 152 0.73 -5.48 -13.37
N GLN A 153 -0.39 -6.01 -12.88
CA GLN A 153 -1.51 -6.45 -13.71
C GLN A 153 -2.12 -5.28 -14.51
N ALA A 154 -2.32 -4.11 -13.89
CA ALA A 154 -2.86 -2.92 -14.56
C ALA A 154 -2.05 -2.49 -15.79
N THR A 155 -0.75 -2.81 -15.86
CA THR A 155 0.11 -2.59 -17.03
C THR A 155 -0.48 -3.23 -18.29
N VAL A 156 -1.02 -4.45 -18.16
CA VAL A 156 -1.61 -5.18 -19.30
C VAL A 156 -2.85 -4.46 -19.81
N TYR A 157 -3.73 -3.99 -18.90
CA TYR A 157 -4.95 -3.24 -19.27
C TYR A 157 -4.62 -1.98 -20.06
N ILE A 158 -3.62 -1.20 -19.61
CA ILE A 158 -3.18 0.02 -20.28
C ILE A 158 -2.68 -0.30 -21.70
N ARG A 159 -1.87 -1.34 -21.85
CA ARG A 159 -1.38 -1.79 -23.18
C ARG A 159 -2.50 -2.25 -24.09
N MET A 160 -3.48 -2.98 -23.59
CA MET A 160 -4.64 -3.43 -24.37
C MET A 160 -5.53 -2.28 -24.82
N LYS A 161 -5.46 -1.13 -24.17
CA LYS A 161 -6.08 0.13 -24.61
C LYS A 161 -5.20 0.93 -25.58
N GLY A 162 -4.08 0.37 -26.03
CA GLY A 162 -3.17 1.04 -26.98
C GLY A 162 -2.31 2.15 -26.35
N VAL A 163 -2.30 2.25 -25.04
CA VAL A 163 -1.55 3.29 -24.31
C VAL A 163 -0.23 2.72 -23.81
N LYS A 164 0.84 3.52 -23.85
CA LYS A 164 2.11 3.18 -23.27
C LYS A 164 2.03 3.32 -21.74
N PRO A 165 2.27 2.25 -20.96
CA PRO A 165 2.31 2.36 -19.51
C PRO A 165 3.41 3.30 -19.03
N PRO A 166 3.30 3.84 -17.80
CA PRO A 166 4.36 4.58 -17.14
C PRO A 166 5.67 3.81 -17.10
N GLN A 167 6.78 4.52 -17.12
CA GLN A 167 8.08 3.91 -16.94
C GLN A 167 8.24 3.35 -15.54
N GLU A 168 8.91 2.21 -15.43
CA GLU A 168 9.15 1.54 -14.15
C GLU A 168 9.91 2.45 -13.18
N LYS A 169 9.46 2.46 -11.91
CA LYS A 169 10.03 3.25 -10.81
C LYS A 169 10.26 2.33 -9.62
N LEU A 170 11.45 1.74 -9.55
CA LEU A 170 11.83 0.82 -8.46
C LEU A 170 12.65 1.52 -7.37
N PHE A 171 13.27 2.67 -7.72
CA PHE A 171 14.16 3.44 -6.83
C PHE A 171 13.73 4.90 -6.73
#